data_47fd7ce6ee2ffe76a18b07d64375825c
#
_entry.id   47fd7ce6ee2ffe76a18b07d64375825c
#
_cell.length_a   1.000
_cell.length_b   1.000
_cell.length_c   1.000
_cell.angle_alpha   90.00
_cell.angle_beta   90.00
_cell.angle_gamma   90.00
#
_symmetry.space_group_name_H-M   'P 1'
#
loop_
_entity.id
_entity.type
_entity.pdbx_description
1 polymer ?
#
loop_
_entity_poly.entity_id
_entity_poly.type
_entity_poly.pdbx_seq_one_letter_code
_entity_poly.pdbx_strand_id
1 'polypeptide(L)'
;MHDAVELLRAPLAVRRNVRLCAELGADIVKTNWPGDGDAFARLVEAAAGIPLVLAGGSRLGDRELLGRMEAATAAGGIGCSVGRNIFMHRSPEAITRALSRVIRERWSADKAFTELQEAAPEGAGEPPGGAPVGREGPA
;
A
#
# COMPACT_ATOMS: atom_id res chain seq x y z
N MET A 1 -15.86 -13.19 19.05
CA MET A 1 -14.51 -13.77 18.87
C MET A 1 -13.82 -12.94 17.81
N HIS A 2 -12.80 -12.15 18.19
CA HIS A 2 -12.02 -11.35 17.22
C HIS A 2 -11.15 -12.33 16.40
N ASP A 3 -11.18 -12.17 15.09
CA ASP A 3 -10.34 -12.97 14.20
C ASP A 3 -8.86 -12.69 14.54
N ALA A 4 -8.05 -13.73 14.65
CA ALA A 4 -6.62 -13.62 14.96
C ALA A 4 -5.87 -12.72 13.93
N VAL A 5 -6.34 -12.68 12.68
CA VAL A 5 -5.81 -11.81 11.63
C VAL A 5 -6.11 -10.34 11.91
N GLU A 6 -7.28 -10.03 12.46
CA GLU A 6 -7.66 -8.66 12.83
C GLU A 6 -6.82 -8.15 14.01
N LEU A 7 -6.57 -9.00 15.00
CA LEU A 7 -5.68 -8.69 16.13
C LEU A 7 -4.24 -8.40 15.68
N LEU A 8 -3.72 -9.12 14.68
CA LEU A 8 -2.39 -8.89 14.13
C LEU A 8 -2.29 -7.59 13.30
N ARG A 9 -3.42 -7.05 12.86
CA ARG A 9 -3.50 -5.77 12.15
C ARG A 9 -3.77 -4.58 13.07
N ALA A 10 -4.04 -4.81 14.33
CA ALA A 10 -4.22 -3.73 15.31
C ALA A 10 -2.96 -2.85 15.37
N PRO A 11 -3.08 -1.52 15.49
CA PRO A 11 -1.94 -0.59 15.44
C PRO A 11 -0.83 -0.94 16.44
N LEU A 12 -1.18 -1.41 17.64
CA LEU A 12 -0.20 -1.82 18.64
C LEU A 12 0.58 -3.09 18.22
N ALA A 13 -0.10 -4.07 17.61
CA ALA A 13 0.55 -5.27 17.12
C ALA A 13 1.49 -4.96 15.96
N VAL A 14 1.06 -4.11 15.02
CA VAL A 14 1.89 -3.64 13.89
C VAL A 14 3.13 -2.91 14.41
N ARG A 15 2.98 -2.03 15.41
CA ARG A 15 4.10 -1.32 16.02
C ARG A 15 5.11 -2.27 16.69
N ARG A 16 4.63 -3.28 17.42
CA ARG A 16 5.50 -4.30 18.03
C ARG A 16 6.26 -5.11 16.98
N ASN A 17 5.58 -5.48 15.89
CA ASN A 17 6.21 -6.20 14.79
C ASN A 17 7.30 -5.38 14.10
N VAL A 18 7.06 -4.10 13.85
CA VAL A 18 8.06 -3.18 13.30
C VAL A 18 9.29 -3.10 14.21
N ARG A 19 9.07 -2.92 15.51
CA ARG A 19 10.17 -2.88 16.50
C ARG A 19 10.96 -4.18 16.53
N LEU A 20 10.27 -5.31 16.54
CA LEU A 20 10.90 -6.64 16.52
C LEU A 20 11.77 -6.83 15.26
N CYS A 21 11.26 -6.47 14.08
CA CYS A 21 12.02 -6.55 12.84
C CYS A 21 13.30 -5.70 12.90
N ALA A 22 13.19 -4.48 13.44
CA ALA A 22 14.33 -3.59 13.59
C ALA A 22 15.39 -4.18 14.54
N GLU A 23 14.97 -4.74 15.69
CA GLU A 23 15.87 -5.37 16.67
C GLU A 23 16.53 -6.65 16.13
N LEU A 24 15.87 -7.36 15.22
CA LEU A 24 16.41 -8.55 14.55
C LEU A 24 17.35 -8.21 13.38
N GLY A 25 17.60 -6.92 13.10
CA GLY A 25 18.58 -6.48 12.11
C GLY A 25 18.04 -6.42 10.68
N ALA A 26 16.75 -6.14 10.50
CA ALA A 26 16.21 -5.90 9.17
C ALA A 26 16.81 -4.62 8.55
N ASP A 27 17.15 -4.65 7.27
CA ASP A 27 17.62 -3.48 6.53
C ASP A 27 16.46 -2.56 6.11
N ILE A 28 15.29 -3.14 5.84
CA ILE A 28 14.04 -2.46 5.48
C ILE A 28 12.89 -3.24 6.09
N VAL A 29 11.90 -2.54 6.63
CA VAL A 29 10.67 -3.17 7.14
C VAL A 29 9.48 -2.82 6.26
N LYS A 30 8.80 -3.84 5.75
CA LYS A 30 7.52 -3.71 5.09
C LYS A 30 6.39 -3.85 6.10
N THR A 31 5.54 -2.84 6.20
CA THR A 31 4.46 -2.79 7.19
C THR A 31 3.10 -2.51 6.57
N ASN A 32 2.04 -2.99 7.23
CA ASN A 32 0.67 -2.68 6.85
C ASN A 32 0.29 -1.25 7.24
N TRP A 33 -0.73 -0.70 6.57
CA TRP A 33 -1.31 0.58 6.92
C TRP A 33 -1.96 0.52 8.32
N PRO A 34 -1.56 1.36 9.28
CA PRO A 34 -2.04 1.30 10.65
C PRO A 34 -3.35 2.05 10.92
N GLY A 35 -3.92 2.73 9.90
CA GLY A 35 -5.17 3.48 10.00
C GLY A 35 -5.04 4.94 9.56
N ASP A 36 -4.01 5.64 10.02
CA ASP A 36 -3.76 7.05 9.71
C ASP A 36 -2.25 7.39 9.70
N GLY A 37 -1.93 8.63 9.30
CA GLY A 37 -0.55 9.12 9.22
C GLY A 37 0.14 9.23 10.57
N ASP A 38 -0.57 9.59 11.63
CA ASP A 38 -0.01 9.71 12.99
C ASP A 38 0.37 8.33 13.54
N ALA A 39 -0.49 7.34 13.28
CA ALA A 39 -0.16 5.95 13.61
C ALA A 39 1.05 5.47 12.81
N PHE A 40 1.17 5.85 11.53
CA PHE A 40 2.35 5.51 10.72
C PHE A 40 3.62 6.21 11.23
N ALA A 41 3.55 7.46 11.66
CA ALA A 41 4.68 8.17 12.28
C ALA A 41 5.19 7.42 13.53
N ARG A 42 4.29 6.89 14.36
CA ARG A 42 4.66 6.04 15.51
C ARG A 42 5.34 4.72 15.10
N LEU A 43 5.06 4.19 13.91
CA LEU A 43 5.80 3.04 13.36
C LEU A 43 7.21 3.44 12.94
N VAL A 44 7.38 4.60 12.33
CA VAL A 44 8.69 5.15 11.95
C VAL A 44 9.57 5.34 13.19
N GLU A 45 9.02 5.90 14.26
CA GLU A 45 9.72 6.00 15.55
C GLU A 45 10.12 4.62 16.11
N ALA A 46 9.20 3.65 16.08
CA ALA A 46 9.45 2.30 16.56
C ALA A 46 10.52 1.56 15.76
N ALA A 47 10.69 1.89 14.48
CA ALA A 47 11.71 1.32 13.60
C ALA A 47 13.14 1.77 13.94
N ALA A 48 13.30 2.80 14.79
CA ALA A 48 14.60 3.26 15.30
C ALA A 48 15.65 3.51 14.19
N GLY A 49 15.22 4.14 13.08
CA GLY A 49 16.08 4.48 11.95
C GLY A 49 16.07 3.46 10.82
N ILE A 50 15.47 2.29 10.98
CA ILE A 50 15.28 1.34 9.89
C ILE A 50 14.21 1.86 8.93
N PRO A 51 14.46 1.91 7.61
CA PRO A 51 13.50 2.39 6.62
C PRO A 51 12.21 1.58 6.59
N LEU A 52 11.06 2.26 6.52
CA LEU A 52 9.74 1.61 6.36
C LEU A 52 9.19 1.80 4.95
N VAL A 53 8.64 0.72 4.39
CA VAL A 53 7.82 0.74 3.18
C VAL A 53 6.40 0.27 3.48
N LEU A 54 5.42 0.96 2.86
CA LEU A 54 4.01 0.62 3.02
C LEU A 54 3.64 -0.58 2.16
N ALA A 55 3.01 -1.58 2.76
CA ALA A 55 2.43 -2.72 2.05
C ALA A 55 1.11 -2.31 1.36
N GLY A 56 0.88 -2.81 0.14
CA GLY A 56 -0.36 -2.53 -0.60
C GLY A 56 -1.60 -3.19 -0.01
N GLY A 57 -1.45 -4.31 0.67
CA GLY A 57 -2.58 -5.05 1.24
C GLY A 57 -3.57 -5.58 0.20
N SER A 58 -4.88 -5.51 0.52
CA SER A 58 -5.97 -5.79 -0.42
C SER A 58 -6.05 -4.72 -1.52
N ARG A 59 -6.83 -5.01 -2.58
CA ARG A 59 -7.08 -4.01 -3.61
C ARG A 59 -7.82 -2.81 -3.04
N LEU A 60 -7.33 -1.63 -3.31
CA LEU A 60 -7.88 -0.34 -2.90
C LEU A 60 -8.32 0.44 -4.12
N GLY A 61 -9.19 1.43 -3.93
CA GLY A 61 -9.41 2.45 -4.94
C GLY A 61 -8.16 3.33 -5.12
N ASP A 62 -8.00 3.88 -6.33
CA ASP A 62 -6.80 4.65 -6.68
C ASP A 62 -6.57 5.85 -5.75
N ARG A 63 -7.62 6.62 -5.47
CA ARG A 63 -7.55 7.77 -4.57
C ARG A 63 -7.14 7.37 -3.14
N GLU A 64 -7.68 6.26 -2.66
CA GLU A 64 -7.32 5.74 -1.33
C GLU A 64 -5.87 5.27 -1.27
N LEU A 65 -5.41 4.55 -2.30
CA LEU A 65 -4.01 4.10 -2.38
C LEU A 65 -3.04 5.29 -2.39
N LEU A 66 -3.31 6.30 -3.23
CA LEU A 66 -2.49 7.51 -3.31
C LEU A 66 -2.52 8.31 -2.00
N GLY A 67 -3.69 8.44 -1.35
CA GLY A 67 -3.82 9.12 -0.07
C GLY A 67 -3.05 8.43 1.06
N ARG A 68 -3.11 7.11 1.15
CA ARG A 68 -2.30 6.35 2.11
C ARG A 68 -0.80 6.53 1.85
N MET A 69 -0.40 6.58 0.57
CA MET A 69 0.99 6.78 0.19
C MET A 69 1.49 8.17 0.55
N GLU A 70 0.68 9.21 0.29
CA GLU A 70 0.98 10.58 0.69
C GLU A 70 1.18 10.67 2.21
N ALA A 71 0.22 10.16 2.99
CA ALA A 71 0.29 10.19 4.44
C ALA A 71 1.48 9.38 5.00
N ALA A 72 1.76 8.19 4.45
CA ALA A 72 2.90 7.39 4.86
C ALA A 72 4.23 8.08 4.55
N THR A 73 4.33 8.72 3.39
CA THR A 73 5.55 9.43 2.96
C THR A 73 5.77 10.71 3.77
N ALA A 74 4.69 11.44 4.08
CA ALA A 74 4.73 12.61 4.97
C ALA A 74 5.17 12.23 6.40
N ALA A 75 4.77 11.05 6.86
CA ALA A 75 5.12 10.51 8.17
C ALA A 75 6.54 9.89 8.26
N GLY A 76 7.32 9.88 7.17
CA GLY A 76 8.69 9.40 7.13
C GLY A 76 8.89 8.02 6.48
N GLY A 77 7.85 7.44 5.88
CA GLY A 77 7.98 6.26 5.03
C GLY A 77 8.79 6.55 3.76
N ILE A 78 9.57 5.59 3.30
CA ILE A 78 10.45 5.78 2.14
C ILE A 78 9.82 5.32 0.81
N GLY A 79 8.67 4.67 0.86
CA GLY A 79 8.01 4.17 -0.34
C GLY A 79 7.00 3.06 -0.07
N CYS A 80 6.77 2.24 -1.06
CA CYS A 80 5.81 1.14 -0.97
C CYS A 80 6.32 -0.16 -1.59
N SER A 81 5.69 -1.26 -1.14
CA SER A 81 5.80 -2.57 -1.77
C SER A 81 4.41 -3.08 -2.07
N VAL A 82 3.88 -2.70 -3.22
CA VAL A 82 2.52 -3.01 -3.67
C VAL A 82 2.54 -3.94 -4.88
N GLY A 83 1.67 -4.93 -4.89
CA GLY A 83 1.52 -5.90 -5.98
C GLY A 83 0.14 -5.75 -6.64
N ARG A 84 -0.89 -6.33 -6.04
CA ARG A 84 -2.25 -6.41 -6.62
C ARG A 84 -2.81 -5.06 -7.07
N ASN A 85 -2.55 -3.98 -6.35
CA ASN A 85 -2.98 -2.63 -6.72
C ASN A 85 -2.31 -2.10 -7.99
N ILE A 86 -1.20 -2.70 -8.44
CA ILE A 86 -0.52 -2.38 -9.69
C ILE A 86 -0.89 -3.40 -10.78
N PHE A 87 -0.65 -4.69 -10.53
CA PHE A 87 -0.84 -5.73 -11.56
C PHE A 87 -2.27 -5.88 -12.05
N MET A 88 -3.25 -5.62 -11.16
CA MET A 88 -4.68 -5.69 -11.46
C MET A 88 -5.29 -4.32 -11.79
N HIS A 89 -4.46 -3.29 -11.93
CA HIS A 89 -4.91 -1.97 -12.34
C HIS A 89 -5.15 -1.93 -13.85
N ARG A 90 -6.15 -1.15 -14.30
CA ARG A 90 -6.46 -0.95 -15.73
C ARG A 90 -5.27 -0.40 -16.54
N SER A 91 -4.40 0.34 -15.89
CA SER A 91 -3.14 0.83 -16.45
C SER A 91 -2.03 0.74 -15.38
N PRO A 92 -1.28 -0.38 -15.32
CA PRO A 92 -0.18 -0.55 -14.37
C PRO A 92 0.89 0.53 -14.49
N GLU A 93 1.15 1.01 -15.70
CA GLU A 93 2.09 2.10 -15.96
C GLU A 93 1.62 3.42 -15.33
N ALA A 94 0.36 3.81 -15.55
CA ALA A 94 -0.17 5.08 -15.04
C ALA A 94 -0.22 5.12 -13.51
N ILE A 95 -0.70 4.04 -12.86
CA ILE A 95 -0.72 3.98 -11.39
C ILE A 95 0.69 3.96 -10.79
N THR A 96 1.64 3.29 -11.42
CA THR A 96 3.04 3.28 -11.00
C THR A 96 3.65 4.67 -11.09
N ARG A 97 3.35 5.40 -12.17
CA ARG A 97 3.79 6.80 -12.36
C ARG A 97 3.18 7.70 -11.27
N ALA A 98 1.89 7.60 -11.01
CA ALA A 98 1.21 8.37 -9.96
C ALA A 98 1.82 8.13 -8.57
N LEU A 99 2.07 6.87 -8.21
CA LEU A 99 2.77 6.52 -6.97
C LEU A 99 4.19 7.11 -6.91
N SER A 100 4.94 7.07 -8.01
CA SER A 100 6.27 7.67 -8.09
C SER A 100 6.23 9.19 -7.88
N ARG A 101 5.23 9.88 -8.44
CA ARG A 101 5.01 11.33 -8.22
C ARG A 101 4.81 11.64 -6.73
N VAL A 102 3.97 10.88 -6.05
CA VAL A 102 3.73 11.08 -4.61
C VAL A 102 5.00 10.82 -3.80
N ILE A 103 5.69 9.70 -4.06
CA ILE A 103 6.84 9.28 -3.24
C ILE A 103 8.08 10.16 -3.49
N ARG A 104 8.42 10.39 -4.76
CA ARG A 104 9.69 11.04 -5.13
C ARG A 104 9.57 12.55 -5.28
N GLU A 105 8.46 13.03 -5.83
CA GLU A 105 8.24 14.43 -6.14
C GLU A 105 7.35 15.13 -5.10
N ARG A 106 6.90 14.39 -4.08
CA ARG A 106 6.05 14.91 -2.99
C ARG A 106 4.75 15.55 -3.47
N TRP A 107 4.19 15.03 -4.55
CA TRP A 107 2.88 15.46 -5.00
C TRP A 107 1.81 15.07 -4.00
N SER A 108 0.77 15.91 -3.89
CA SER A 108 -0.44 15.51 -3.18
C SER A 108 -1.15 14.36 -3.91
N ALA A 109 -1.87 13.54 -3.15
CA ALA A 109 -2.66 12.46 -3.69
C ALA A 109 -3.70 12.96 -4.72
N ASP A 110 -4.31 14.12 -4.47
CA ASP A 110 -5.28 14.71 -5.40
C ASP A 110 -4.65 15.09 -6.73
N LYS A 111 -3.47 15.70 -6.72
CA LYS A 111 -2.76 16.05 -7.95
C LYS A 111 -2.35 14.80 -8.73
N ALA A 112 -1.81 13.78 -8.04
CA ALA A 112 -1.42 12.52 -8.66
C ALA A 112 -2.64 11.75 -9.19
N PHE A 113 -3.77 11.82 -8.50
CA PHE A 113 -5.02 11.21 -8.94
C PHE A 113 -5.57 11.88 -10.21
N THR A 114 -5.49 13.20 -10.30
CA THR A 114 -5.91 13.94 -11.51
C THR A 114 -5.07 13.49 -12.72
N GLU A 115 -3.73 13.46 -12.61
CA GLU A 115 -2.85 12.95 -13.68
C GLU A 115 -3.20 11.50 -14.06
N LEU A 116 -3.50 10.66 -13.07
CA LEU A 116 -3.90 9.27 -13.28
C LEU A 116 -5.19 9.16 -14.08
N GLN A 117 -6.20 9.98 -13.74
CA GLN A 117 -7.49 9.98 -14.46
C GLN A 117 -7.35 10.47 -15.91
N GLU A 118 -6.49 11.44 -16.16
CA GLU A 118 -6.19 11.90 -17.53
C GLU A 118 -5.49 10.82 -18.37
N ALA A 119 -4.56 10.08 -17.76
CA ALA A 119 -3.79 9.02 -18.41
C ALA A 119 -4.58 7.70 -18.56
N ALA A 120 -5.48 7.40 -17.64
CA ALA A 120 -6.27 6.17 -17.58
C ALA A 120 -7.65 6.45 -16.95
N PRO A 121 -8.62 7.01 -17.70
CA PRO A 121 -9.95 7.31 -17.18
C PRO A 121 -10.66 6.07 -16.63
N GLU A 122 -11.44 6.26 -15.55
CA GLU A 122 -12.33 5.21 -15.04
C GLU A 122 -13.35 4.87 -16.12
N GLY A 123 -13.46 3.58 -16.49
CA GLY A 123 -14.34 3.11 -17.57
C GLY A 123 -13.63 2.87 -18.91
N ALA A 124 -12.40 3.25 -19.11
CA ALA A 124 -11.60 2.86 -20.27
C ALA A 124 -10.95 1.49 -20.02
N GLY A 125 -11.69 0.43 -20.33
CA GLY A 125 -11.15 -0.93 -20.39
C GLY A 125 -11.05 -1.65 -19.04
N GLU A 126 -12.11 -2.36 -18.67
CA GLU A 126 -11.92 -3.57 -17.85
C GLU A 126 -11.00 -4.52 -18.62
N PRO A 127 -9.94 -5.06 -18.02
CA PRO A 127 -9.22 -6.16 -18.67
C PRO A 127 -10.22 -7.28 -18.95
N PRO A 128 -10.14 -7.97 -20.10
CA PRO A 128 -11.08 -9.03 -20.43
C PRO A 128 -11.11 -10.01 -19.26
N GLY A 129 -12.31 -10.23 -18.74
CA GLY A 129 -12.55 -11.03 -17.56
C GLY A 129 -11.84 -12.36 -17.66
N GLY A 130 -10.97 -12.63 -16.69
CA GLY A 130 -10.41 -13.96 -16.51
C GLY A 130 -11.56 -14.94 -16.40
N ALA A 131 -11.65 -15.87 -17.35
CA ALA A 131 -12.63 -16.95 -17.34
C ALA A 131 -12.59 -17.64 -15.96
N PRO A 132 -13.73 -18.01 -15.39
CA PRO A 132 -13.75 -18.77 -14.15
C PRO A 132 -12.99 -20.07 -14.37
N VAL A 133 -11.92 -20.27 -13.61
CA VAL A 133 -11.20 -21.55 -13.57
C VAL A 133 -12.19 -22.56 -13.04
N GLY A 134 -12.74 -23.39 -13.92
CA GLY A 134 -13.61 -24.49 -13.58
C GLY A 134 -12.90 -25.40 -12.61
N ARG A 135 -13.45 -25.54 -11.41
CA ARG A 135 -13.11 -26.63 -10.51
C ARG A 135 -13.76 -27.88 -11.08
N GLU A 136 -13.04 -28.61 -11.91
CA GLU A 136 -13.34 -30.02 -12.12
C GLU A 136 -12.88 -30.76 -10.85
N GLY A 137 -13.83 -31.18 -10.04
CA GLY A 137 -13.61 -32.11 -8.95
C GLY A 137 -13.34 -33.52 -9.53
N PRO A 138 -12.51 -34.32 -8.88
CA PRO A 138 -12.30 -35.69 -9.31
C PRO A 138 -13.56 -36.54 -9.08
N ALA A 139 -13.89 -37.35 -10.06
CA ALA A 139 -14.87 -38.42 -9.99
C ALA A 139 -14.44 -39.50 -8.99
#